data_b5eec1fc9288c4056c59406e400b24d3
#
_entry.id   b5eec1fc9288c4056c59406e400b24d3
#
_cell.length_a   1.000
_cell.length_b   1.000
_cell.length_c   1.000
_cell.angle_alpha   90.00
_cell.angle_beta   90.00
_cell.angle_gamma   90.00
#
_symmetry.space_group_name_H-M   'P 1'
#
loop_
_entity.id
_entity.type
_entity.pdbx_description
1 polymer ?
#
loop_
_entity_poly.entity_id
_entity_poly.type
_entity_poly.pdbx_seq_one_letter_code
_entity_poly.pdbx_strand_id
1 'polypeptide(L)'
;MPLSWNEIKSRALAFSRHWADARDEDSQGKPFWIAFFEIFGITDKRVATFELNVKKLGGARGFVDLFWPGVLLVEHKSRGKDLDAAFAQATDYLQGIAERDLPPIVVVCDFARFRVHRLATGETTEFALKDLHKFVRLFGFIAGYRAQAIRPQDPVNVKAAERMGRL
;
A
#
# COMPACT_ATOMS: atom_id res chain seq x y z
N MET A 1 -11.79 14.88 9.24
CA MET A 1 -11.08 15.58 8.14
C MET A 1 -9.80 14.84 7.79
N PRO A 2 -9.56 14.60 6.51
CA PRO A 2 -8.28 14.00 6.11
C PRO A 2 -7.13 14.97 6.39
N LEU A 3 -5.95 14.44 6.61
CA LEU A 3 -4.76 15.26 6.70
C LEU A 3 -4.51 15.95 5.36
N SER A 4 -3.90 17.12 5.37
CA SER A 4 -3.56 17.81 4.14
C SER A 4 -2.45 17.03 3.40
N TRP A 5 -2.35 17.23 2.08
CA TRP A 5 -1.28 16.61 1.31
C TRP A 5 0.10 17.08 1.75
N ASN A 6 0.22 18.33 2.20
CA ASN A 6 1.52 18.83 2.70
C ASN A 6 1.92 18.10 3.97
N GLU A 7 0.96 17.84 4.85
CA GLU A 7 1.24 17.09 6.08
C GLU A 7 1.61 15.65 5.75
N ILE A 8 0.87 15.02 4.83
CA ILE A 8 1.13 13.65 4.41
C ILE A 8 2.52 13.54 3.80
N LYS A 9 2.91 14.47 2.92
CA LYS A 9 4.24 14.46 2.33
C LYS A 9 5.34 14.62 3.38
N SER A 10 5.13 15.51 4.33
CA SER A 10 6.10 15.73 5.41
C SER A 10 6.29 14.45 6.22
N ARG A 11 5.20 13.79 6.57
CA ARG A 11 5.25 12.53 7.32
C ARG A 11 5.93 11.43 6.51
N ALA A 12 5.66 11.39 5.18
CA ALA A 12 6.27 10.38 4.32
C ALA A 12 7.79 10.56 4.25
N LEU A 13 8.27 11.81 4.20
CA LEU A 13 9.70 12.07 4.21
C LEU A 13 10.34 11.59 5.50
N ALA A 14 9.74 11.91 6.65
CA ALA A 14 10.25 11.46 7.95
C ALA A 14 10.24 9.94 8.03
N PHE A 15 9.17 9.30 7.55
CA PHE A 15 9.05 7.84 7.53
C PHE A 15 10.17 7.22 6.71
N SER A 16 10.42 7.74 5.51
CA SER A 16 11.43 7.16 4.63
C SER A 16 12.82 7.22 5.23
N ARG A 17 13.12 8.28 6.00
CA ARG A 17 14.41 8.42 6.67
C ARG A 17 14.51 7.46 7.84
N HIS A 18 13.44 7.34 8.61
CA HIS A 18 13.42 6.48 9.80
C HIS A 18 13.62 5.01 9.43
N TRP A 19 13.00 4.57 8.32
CA TRP A 19 13.00 3.17 7.94
C TRP A 19 14.03 2.81 6.86
N ALA A 20 14.95 3.74 6.55
CA ALA A 20 15.91 3.56 5.45
C ALA A 20 16.74 2.29 5.56
N ASP A 21 17.05 1.85 6.79
CA ASP A 21 17.90 0.70 7.02
C ASP A 21 17.14 -0.56 7.43
N ALA A 22 15.81 -0.52 7.46
CA ALA A 22 15.01 -1.68 7.85
C ALA A 22 15.15 -2.79 6.82
N ARG A 23 15.21 -4.06 7.29
CA ARG A 23 15.45 -5.19 6.40
C ARG A 23 14.83 -6.50 6.82
N ASP A 24 14.43 -6.66 8.07
CA ASP A 24 13.95 -7.93 8.61
C ASP A 24 12.44 -7.89 8.84
N GLU A 25 11.68 -8.64 8.02
CA GLU A 25 10.23 -8.59 8.10
C GLU A 25 9.70 -9.12 9.43
N ASP A 26 10.36 -10.11 10.02
CA ASP A 26 9.87 -10.73 11.26
C ASP A 26 9.85 -9.75 12.42
N SER A 27 10.87 -8.93 12.54
CA SER A 27 10.98 -7.98 13.67
C SER A 27 10.52 -6.58 13.32
N GLN A 28 10.59 -6.18 12.05
CA GLN A 28 10.36 -4.80 11.63
C GLN A 28 9.13 -4.59 10.76
N GLY A 29 8.55 -5.66 10.22
CA GLY A 29 7.45 -5.55 9.29
C GLY A 29 6.20 -4.90 9.88
N LYS A 30 5.74 -5.40 11.02
CA LYS A 30 4.54 -4.86 11.66
C LYS A 30 4.72 -3.41 12.11
N PRO A 31 5.81 -3.06 12.82
CA PRO A 31 6.02 -1.66 13.18
C PRO A 31 6.12 -0.74 11.96
N PHE A 32 6.72 -1.22 10.87
CA PHE A 32 6.81 -0.47 9.63
C PHE A 32 5.43 -0.10 9.11
N TRP A 33 4.50 -1.07 9.06
CA TRP A 33 3.17 -0.80 8.52
C TRP A 33 2.32 0.02 9.47
N ILE A 34 2.48 -0.13 10.78
CA ILE A 34 1.82 0.74 11.74
C ILE A 34 2.23 2.19 11.47
N ALA A 35 3.54 2.42 11.32
CA ALA A 35 4.06 3.76 11.04
C ALA A 35 3.63 4.27 9.67
N PHE A 36 3.56 3.36 8.68
CA PHE A 36 3.11 3.74 7.34
C PHE A 36 1.69 4.31 7.37
N PHE A 37 0.79 3.64 8.09
CA PHE A 37 -0.59 4.11 8.17
C PHE A 37 -0.71 5.43 8.93
N GLU A 38 0.20 5.69 9.86
CA GLU A 38 0.21 6.96 10.58
C GLU A 38 0.52 8.14 9.65
N ILE A 39 1.24 7.89 8.55
CA ILE A 39 1.46 8.93 7.53
C ILE A 39 0.12 9.51 7.09
N PHE A 40 -0.90 8.65 7.00
CA PHE A 40 -2.21 9.00 6.47
C PHE A 40 -3.25 9.24 7.58
N GLY A 41 -2.82 9.27 8.84
CA GLY A 41 -3.71 9.58 9.95
C GLY A 41 -4.46 8.41 10.55
N ILE A 42 -4.08 7.18 10.21
CA ILE A 42 -4.72 5.99 10.78
C ILE A 42 -3.96 5.57 12.04
N THR A 43 -4.70 5.32 13.12
CA THR A 43 -4.08 4.96 14.41
C THR A 43 -3.62 3.51 14.43
N ASP A 44 -2.69 3.21 15.34
CA ASP A 44 -2.18 1.85 15.53
C ASP A 44 -3.28 0.87 15.94
N LYS A 45 -4.25 1.33 16.73
CA LYS A 45 -5.37 0.47 17.11
C LYS A 45 -6.18 0.03 15.90
N ARG A 46 -6.39 0.95 14.95
CA ARG A 46 -7.12 0.64 13.72
C ARG A 46 -6.35 -0.34 12.87
N VAL A 47 -5.04 -0.14 12.74
CA VAL A 47 -4.19 -1.02 11.93
C VAL A 47 -4.26 -2.46 12.45
N ALA A 48 -4.28 -2.63 13.77
CA ALA A 48 -4.32 -3.96 14.37
C ALA A 48 -5.54 -4.77 13.94
N THR A 49 -6.61 -4.12 13.50
CA THR A 49 -7.82 -4.83 13.06
C THR A 49 -7.68 -5.37 11.63
N PHE A 50 -6.61 -5.03 10.94
CA PHE A 50 -6.44 -5.39 9.52
C PHE A 50 -5.74 -6.73 9.31
N GLU A 51 -5.28 -7.39 10.38
CA GLU A 51 -4.63 -8.69 10.23
C GLU A 51 -5.66 -9.79 10.02
N LEU A 52 -5.34 -10.75 9.17
CA LEU A 52 -6.28 -11.81 8.84
C LEU A 52 -5.53 -13.07 8.40
N ASN A 53 -6.03 -14.24 8.86
CA ASN A 53 -5.63 -15.52 8.34
C ASN A 53 -6.51 -15.86 7.14
N VAL A 54 -5.89 -16.23 6.03
CA VAL A 54 -6.62 -16.57 4.82
C VAL A 54 -6.21 -17.97 4.38
N LYS A 55 -7.19 -18.79 3.99
CA LYS A 55 -6.89 -20.09 3.42
C LYS A 55 -6.44 -19.93 1.99
N LYS A 56 -5.33 -20.53 1.67
CA LYS A 56 -4.85 -20.56 0.29
C LYS A 56 -5.64 -21.59 -0.51
N LEU A 57 -5.59 -21.44 -1.80
CA LEU A 57 -6.16 -22.43 -2.69
C LEU A 57 -5.53 -23.79 -2.37
N GLY A 58 -6.35 -24.83 -2.31
CA GLY A 58 -5.88 -26.16 -1.96
C GLY A 58 -5.94 -26.46 -0.45
N GLY A 59 -6.46 -25.55 0.33
CA GLY A 59 -6.70 -25.77 1.76
C GLY A 59 -5.55 -25.42 2.67
N ALA A 60 -4.39 -25.03 2.13
CA ALA A 60 -3.28 -24.63 2.98
C ALA A 60 -3.61 -23.31 3.67
N ARG A 61 -3.22 -23.19 4.94
CA ARG A 61 -3.40 -21.96 5.68
C ARG A 61 -2.34 -20.97 5.26
N GLY A 62 -2.74 -19.77 4.96
CA GLY A 62 -1.83 -18.69 4.65
C GLY A 62 -2.10 -17.48 5.53
N PHE A 63 -1.08 -16.64 5.67
CA PHE A 63 -1.18 -15.39 6.41
C PHE A 63 -0.82 -14.26 5.48
N VAL A 64 -1.65 -13.22 5.44
CA VAL A 64 -1.25 -11.96 4.81
C VAL A 64 -0.71 -11.08 5.91
N ASP A 65 0.24 -10.23 5.56
CA ASP A 65 0.82 -9.34 6.55
C ASP A 65 -0.17 -8.31 7.02
N LEU A 66 -1.07 -7.87 6.12
CA LEU A 66 -2.09 -6.92 6.46
C LEU A 66 -3.23 -7.02 5.46
N PHE A 67 -4.46 -7.04 5.97
CA PHE A 67 -5.64 -7.11 5.11
C PHE A 67 -6.72 -6.17 5.63
N TRP A 68 -7.13 -5.24 4.77
CA TRP A 68 -8.24 -4.32 5.02
C TRP A 68 -9.33 -4.68 4.01
N PRO A 69 -10.38 -5.41 4.46
CA PRO A 69 -11.39 -5.93 3.54
C PRO A 69 -11.96 -4.86 2.62
N GLY A 70 -12.00 -5.16 1.32
CA GLY A 70 -12.55 -4.27 0.33
C GLY A 70 -11.64 -3.10 -0.03
N VAL A 71 -10.48 -2.98 0.58
CA VAL A 71 -9.62 -1.79 0.40
C VAL A 71 -8.20 -2.14 0.01
N LEU A 72 -7.50 -2.96 0.79
CA LEU A 72 -6.06 -3.13 0.62
C LEU A 72 -5.58 -4.46 1.17
N LEU A 73 -4.68 -5.11 0.44
CA LEU A 73 -3.96 -6.28 0.93
C LEU A 73 -2.47 -6.01 0.78
N VAL A 74 -1.71 -6.31 1.82
CA VAL A 74 -0.26 -6.10 1.83
C VAL A 74 0.45 -7.43 2.04
N GLU A 75 1.43 -7.71 1.21
CA GLU A 75 2.38 -8.80 1.38
C GLU A 75 3.76 -8.18 1.53
N HIS A 76 4.38 -8.38 2.70
CA HIS A 76 5.67 -7.77 3.01
C HIS A 76 6.76 -8.83 3.06
N LYS A 77 7.95 -8.48 2.61
CA LYS A 77 9.09 -9.39 2.59
C LYS A 77 10.33 -8.68 3.15
N SER A 78 11.28 -9.47 3.59
CA SER A 78 12.57 -8.92 4.00
C SER A 78 13.28 -8.31 2.80
N ARG A 79 14.15 -7.35 3.08
CA ARG A 79 14.83 -6.58 2.04
C ARG A 79 15.54 -7.48 1.05
N GLY A 80 15.33 -7.22 -0.24
CA GLY A 80 15.99 -7.93 -1.32
C GLY A 80 15.27 -9.16 -1.82
N LYS A 81 14.14 -9.52 -1.22
CA LYS A 81 13.38 -10.68 -1.68
C LYS A 81 12.66 -10.39 -2.99
N ASP A 82 12.25 -11.44 -3.67
CA ASP A 82 11.59 -11.35 -4.98
C ASP A 82 10.16 -10.83 -4.84
N LEU A 83 9.92 -9.64 -5.36
CA LEU A 83 8.58 -9.03 -5.29
C LEU A 83 7.58 -9.68 -6.26
N ASP A 84 8.07 -10.32 -7.33
CA ASP A 84 7.17 -11.08 -8.21
C ASP A 84 6.62 -12.30 -7.46
N ALA A 85 7.47 -12.99 -6.72
CA ALA A 85 7.05 -14.11 -5.90
C ALA A 85 6.10 -13.65 -4.79
N ALA A 86 6.36 -12.48 -4.21
CA ALA A 86 5.47 -11.91 -3.20
C ALA A 86 4.10 -11.62 -3.77
N PHE A 87 4.03 -11.09 -4.99
CA PHE A 87 2.76 -10.82 -5.63
C PHE A 87 2.00 -12.12 -5.94
N ALA A 88 2.71 -13.15 -6.41
CA ALA A 88 2.09 -14.44 -6.65
C ALA A 88 1.50 -15.02 -5.36
N GLN A 89 2.20 -14.86 -4.25
CA GLN A 89 1.72 -15.30 -2.95
C GLN A 89 0.47 -14.51 -2.54
N ALA A 90 0.46 -13.20 -2.78
CA ALA A 90 -0.69 -12.35 -2.48
C ALA A 90 -1.91 -12.78 -3.30
N THR A 91 -1.74 -13.05 -4.60
CA THR A 91 -2.87 -13.48 -5.44
C THR A 91 -3.40 -14.83 -5.01
N ASP A 92 -2.55 -15.69 -4.45
CA ASP A 92 -2.96 -16.96 -3.88
C ASP A 92 -3.92 -16.76 -2.71
N TYR A 93 -3.62 -15.78 -1.86
CA TYR A 93 -4.49 -15.42 -0.73
C TYR A 93 -5.85 -14.90 -1.22
N LEU A 94 -5.84 -14.13 -2.33
CA LEU A 94 -7.09 -13.55 -2.84
C LEU A 94 -8.14 -14.61 -3.16
N GLN A 95 -7.71 -15.81 -3.54
CA GLN A 95 -8.63 -16.89 -3.88
C GLN A 95 -9.39 -17.40 -2.66
N GLY A 96 -8.92 -17.12 -1.45
CA GLY A 96 -9.60 -17.51 -0.23
C GLY A 96 -10.49 -16.41 0.35
N ILE A 97 -10.59 -15.27 -0.32
CA ILE A 97 -11.33 -14.12 0.18
C ILE A 97 -12.69 -14.02 -0.51
N ALA A 98 -13.75 -13.76 0.27
CA ALA A 98 -15.08 -13.58 -0.30
C ALA A 98 -15.10 -12.40 -1.26
N GLU A 99 -15.87 -12.52 -2.33
CA GLU A 99 -15.89 -11.52 -3.40
C GLU A 99 -16.13 -10.11 -2.88
N ARG A 100 -17.05 -9.94 -1.94
CA ARG A 100 -17.38 -8.63 -1.38
C ARG A 100 -16.22 -7.99 -0.61
N ASP A 101 -15.26 -8.82 -0.17
CA ASP A 101 -14.12 -8.35 0.61
C ASP A 101 -12.84 -8.23 -0.21
N LEU A 102 -12.90 -8.55 -1.52
CA LEU A 102 -11.71 -8.47 -2.37
C LEU A 102 -11.19 -7.04 -2.43
N PRO A 103 -9.89 -6.84 -2.15
CA PRO A 103 -9.32 -5.50 -2.19
C PRO A 103 -9.00 -5.10 -3.65
N PRO A 104 -9.26 -3.85 -4.02
CA PRO A 104 -8.88 -3.38 -5.35
C PRO A 104 -7.39 -3.12 -5.49
N ILE A 105 -6.68 -3.03 -4.38
CA ILE A 105 -5.26 -2.68 -4.37
C ILE A 105 -4.48 -3.71 -3.57
N VAL A 106 -3.38 -4.19 -4.16
CA VAL A 106 -2.41 -5.06 -3.50
C VAL A 106 -1.07 -4.35 -3.50
N VAL A 107 -0.43 -4.29 -2.34
CA VAL A 107 0.91 -3.72 -2.21
C VAL A 107 1.87 -4.83 -1.80
N VAL A 108 2.97 -4.97 -2.53
CA VAL A 108 4.08 -5.81 -2.10
C VAL A 108 5.27 -4.92 -1.83
N CYS A 109 6.01 -5.21 -0.77
CA CYS A 109 7.04 -4.31 -0.27
C CYS A 109 8.14 -5.11 0.41
N ASP A 110 9.40 -4.63 0.28
CA ASP A 110 10.54 -5.22 0.97
C ASP A 110 11.30 -4.15 1.75
N PHE A 111 10.61 -3.18 2.32
CA PHE A 111 11.14 -1.98 2.97
C PHE A 111 11.76 -0.99 1.98
N ALA A 112 12.59 -1.47 1.06
CA ALA A 112 13.30 -0.59 0.13
C ALA A 112 12.47 -0.21 -1.08
N ARG A 113 11.53 -1.08 -1.48
CA ARG A 113 10.73 -0.90 -2.67
C ARG A 113 9.27 -1.16 -2.36
N PHE A 114 8.40 -0.36 -2.97
CA PHE A 114 6.96 -0.55 -2.94
C PHE A 114 6.50 -0.87 -4.35
N ARG A 115 5.65 -1.88 -4.49
CA ARG A 115 5.01 -2.18 -5.76
C ARG A 115 3.51 -2.21 -5.52
N VAL A 116 2.79 -1.29 -6.16
CA VAL A 116 1.35 -1.11 -5.97
C VAL A 116 0.62 -1.63 -7.20
N HIS A 117 -0.24 -2.61 -7.00
CA HIS A 117 -1.02 -3.24 -8.08
C HIS A 117 -2.47 -2.83 -7.97
N ARG A 118 -3.04 -2.31 -9.07
CA ARG A 118 -4.48 -2.08 -9.18
C ARG A 118 -5.07 -3.27 -9.91
N LEU A 119 -5.84 -4.07 -9.20
CA LEU A 119 -6.31 -5.34 -9.77
C LEU A 119 -7.28 -5.16 -10.94
N ALA A 120 -8.14 -4.13 -10.88
CA ALA A 120 -9.14 -3.93 -11.92
C ALA A 120 -8.53 -3.58 -13.28
N THR A 121 -7.41 -2.88 -13.30
CA THR A 121 -6.78 -2.40 -14.55
C THR A 121 -5.51 -3.16 -14.89
N GLY A 122 -4.95 -3.90 -13.93
CA GLY A 122 -3.64 -4.52 -14.10
C GLY A 122 -2.48 -3.55 -14.01
N GLU A 123 -2.76 -2.29 -13.69
CA GLU A 123 -1.74 -1.26 -13.59
C GLU A 123 -0.84 -1.50 -12.39
N THR A 124 0.47 -1.37 -12.57
CA THR A 124 1.46 -1.56 -11.52
C THR A 124 2.37 -0.35 -11.46
N THR A 125 2.59 0.16 -10.24
CA THR A 125 3.53 1.27 -10.01
C THR A 125 4.55 0.83 -8.98
N GLU A 126 5.82 0.97 -9.30
CA GLU A 126 6.90 0.62 -8.37
C GLU A 126 7.75 1.85 -8.08
N PHE A 127 8.15 2.03 -6.82
CA PHE A 127 9.01 3.14 -6.44
C PHE A 127 9.82 2.74 -5.21
N ALA A 128 10.94 3.47 -5.02
CA ALA A 128 11.81 3.25 -3.87
C ALA A 128 11.26 3.97 -2.64
N LEU A 129 11.59 3.43 -1.46
CA LEU A 129 11.16 4.06 -0.20
C LEU A 129 11.53 5.54 -0.14
N LYS A 130 12.73 5.89 -0.60
CA LYS A 130 13.19 7.30 -0.58
C LYS A 130 12.32 8.23 -1.40
N ASP A 131 11.54 7.68 -2.34
CA ASP A 131 10.66 8.47 -3.21
C ASP A 131 9.20 8.40 -2.79
N LEU A 132 8.89 7.77 -1.65
CA LEU A 132 7.52 7.59 -1.20
C LEU A 132 6.74 8.91 -1.20
N HIS A 133 7.39 10.00 -0.77
CA HIS A 133 6.71 11.30 -0.68
C HIS A 133 6.21 11.80 -2.05
N LYS A 134 6.75 11.28 -3.15
CA LYS A 134 6.31 11.63 -4.49
C LYS A 134 5.11 10.82 -4.94
N PHE A 135 4.79 9.73 -4.23
CA PHE A 135 3.75 8.77 -4.63
C PHE A 135 2.63 8.66 -3.60
N VAL A 136 2.58 9.58 -2.63
CA VAL A 136 1.59 9.49 -1.55
C VAL A 136 0.15 9.52 -2.06
N ARG A 137 -0.09 10.12 -3.21
CA ARG A 137 -1.45 10.19 -3.75
C ARG A 137 -2.00 8.83 -4.15
N LEU A 138 -1.14 7.85 -4.44
CA LEU A 138 -1.58 6.48 -4.69
C LEU A 138 -2.31 5.90 -3.48
N PHE A 139 -2.01 6.41 -2.30
CA PHE A 139 -2.54 5.91 -1.04
C PHE A 139 -3.58 6.87 -0.43
N GLY A 140 -4.10 7.80 -1.24
CA GLY A 140 -5.06 8.77 -0.75
C GLY A 140 -6.29 8.16 -0.10
N PHE A 141 -6.70 6.98 -0.59
CA PHE A 141 -7.85 6.28 -0.03
C PHE A 141 -7.65 5.94 1.46
N ILE A 142 -6.41 5.74 1.90
CA ILE A 142 -6.12 5.45 3.32
C ILE A 142 -6.45 6.68 4.17
N ALA A 143 -6.17 7.87 3.66
CA ALA A 143 -6.41 9.12 4.38
C ALA A 143 -7.86 9.60 4.29
N GLY A 144 -8.70 8.87 3.55
CA GLY A 144 -10.10 9.23 3.38
C GLY A 144 -10.40 10.04 2.14
N TYR A 145 -9.44 10.22 1.25
CA TYR A 145 -9.70 10.88 -0.03
C TYR A 145 -10.43 9.93 -0.96
N ARG A 146 -11.36 10.46 -1.74
CA ARG A 146 -12.13 9.64 -2.67
C ARG A 146 -11.30 9.28 -3.90
N ALA A 147 -11.67 8.19 -4.56
CA ALA A 147 -10.96 7.71 -5.73
C ALA A 147 -10.85 8.78 -6.82
N GLN A 148 -11.90 9.53 -7.06
CA GLN A 148 -11.87 10.55 -8.09
C GLN A 148 -10.96 11.72 -7.72
N ALA A 149 -10.67 11.91 -6.44
CA ALA A 149 -9.76 12.97 -6.01
C ALA A 149 -8.30 12.63 -6.29
N ILE A 150 -8.00 11.38 -6.59
CA ILE A 150 -6.65 10.94 -6.89
C ILE A 150 -6.47 10.60 -8.36
N ARG A 151 -7.41 11.01 -9.18
CA ARG A 151 -7.30 10.80 -10.61
C ARG A 151 -6.08 11.52 -11.15
N PRO A 152 -5.32 10.90 -12.06
CA PRO A 152 -4.08 11.53 -12.58
C PRO A 152 -4.39 12.62 -13.55
N GLN A 153 -5.28 13.24 -13.62
CA GLN A 153 -5.49 14.35 -14.47
C GLN A 153 -4.72 15.54 -13.99
N ASP A 154 -4.55 14.56 -13.96
CA ASP A 154 -4.11 15.10 -13.77
C ASP A 154 -3.07 15.20 -13.86
N PRO A 155 -2.50 14.85 -13.98
CA PRO A 155 -1.68 14.96 -14.09
C PRO A 155 -0.98 14.73 -14.33
N VAL A 156 -1.02 14.35 -14.22
CA VAL A 156 -1.00 14.26 -14.12
C VAL A 156 -1.10 14.24 -14.55
N ASN A 157 -1.21 14.10 -14.66
CA ASN A 157 -1.76 14.18 -14.62
C ASN A 157 -1.75 14.49 -15.08
N VAL A 158 -1.38 14.50 -15.48
CA VAL A 158 -1.72 15.01 -15.57
C VAL A 158 -1.48 15.10 -16.44
N LYS A 159 -1.46 15.05 -17.15
CA LYS A 159 -1.44 15.36 -17.64
C LYS A 159 -1.91 15.93 -17.74
N ALA A 160 -2.18 15.94 -17.49
CA ALA A 160 -2.91 16.49 -17.06
C ALA A 160 -3.04 17.03 -16.82
N ALA A 161 -3.07 17.02 -16.93
CA ALA A 161 -3.47 17.66 -16.26
C ALA A 161 -3.21 18.13 -16.58
N GLU A 162 -2.89 18.12 -16.83
CA GLU A 162 -2.94 18.61 -16.72
C GLU A 162 -3.22 18.98 -17.29
N ARG A 163 -3.20 18.90 -18.00
CA ARG A 163 -3.67 19.24 -18.03
C ARG A 163 -4.17 19.79 -17.76
N MET A 164 -4.18 19.66 -17.57
CA MET A 164 -4.75 20.09 -16.90
C MET A 164 -4.88 20.63 -16.71
N GLY A 165 -4.66 20.48 -17.07
CA GLY A 165 -4.85 21.14 -16.55
C GLY A 165 -4.94 21.42 -16.87
N ARG A 166 -4.88 21.40 -17.23
CA ARG A 166 -5.12 21.57 -17.16
C ARG A 166 -5.48 21.94 -17.02
N LEU A 167 -5.32 21.96 -17.28
CA LEU A 167 -5.77 22.23 -16.77
C LEU A 167 -5.91 22.38 -16.59
#